data_c29327bb3a80a56bd05668d9f17d0b8d
#
_entry.id   c29327bb3a80a56bd05668d9f17d0b8d
#
_cell.length_a   1.000
_cell.length_b   1.000
_cell.length_c   1.000
_cell.angle_alpha   90.00
_cell.angle_beta   90.00
_cell.angle_gamma   90.00
#
_symmetry.space_group_name_H-M   'P 1'
#
loop_
_entity.id
_entity.type
_entity.pdbx_description
1 polymer ?
#
loop_
_entity_poly.entity_id
_entity_poly.type
_entity_poly.pdbx_seq_one_letter_code
_entity_poly.pdbx_strand_id
1 'polypeptide(L)'
;YCVNCGNHGGTWEYTANLALYHLITKSFSDIDFVLFQTFIGHFWFKDHLYLLCHGNDRAFMKRPLLNNLDERTKVMIHEWLNANDLTGYENVHFVKGDLHSDTYNSCLAFDYRNVLSLFGASDYSNFNFSRNAYGISYDLFIGNNRTMGTFEEL
;
A
#
# COMPACT_ATOMS: atom_id res chain seq x y z
N TYR A 1 4.68 -8.02 -9.66
CA TYR A 1 3.64 -6.98 -9.62
C TYR A 1 2.59 -7.37 -8.58
N CYS A 2 2.38 -6.56 -7.58
CA CYS A 2 1.44 -6.82 -6.49
C CYS A 2 0.28 -5.81 -6.56
N VAL A 3 -0.94 -6.29 -6.43
CA VAL A 3 -2.16 -5.47 -6.49
C VAL A 3 -3.03 -5.75 -5.29
N ASN A 4 -3.52 -4.70 -4.67
CA ASN A 4 -4.55 -4.75 -3.64
C ASN A 4 -5.78 -3.96 -4.13
N CYS A 5 -6.97 -4.46 -3.86
CA CYS A 5 -8.20 -3.81 -4.28
C CYS A 5 -8.49 -2.58 -3.42
N GLY A 6 -8.85 -1.48 -4.06
CA GLY A 6 -9.33 -0.27 -3.40
C GLY A 6 -10.77 -0.39 -2.93
N ASN A 7 -11.25 0.62 -2.24
CA ASN A 7 -12.61 0.67 -1.68
C ASN A 7 -13.67 1.23 -2.64
N HIS A 8 -13.25 1.84 -3.74
CA HIS A 8 -14.16 2.50 -4.69
C HIS A 8 -14.62 1.58 -5.82
N GLY A 9 -13.77 0.66 -6.25
CA GLY A 9 -14.04 -0.25 -7.36
C GLY A 9 -14.93 -1.43 -7.02
N GLY A 10 -14.96 -1.86 -5.76
CA GLY A 10 -15.76 -3.01 -5.32
C GLY A 10 -15.54 -4.25 -6.19
N THR A 11 -16.64 -4.91 -6.58
CA THR A 11 -16.62 -6.11 -7.42
C THR A 11 -16.01 -5.85 -8.82
N TRP A 12 -16.19 -4.67 -9.39
CA TRP A 12 -15.65 -4.30 -10.68
C TRP A 12 -14.12 -4.19 -10.65
N GLU A 13 -13.56 -3.59 -9.60
CA GLU A 13 -12.12 -3.48 -9.44
C GLU A 13 -11.46 -4.85 -9.30
N TYR A 14 -12.06 -5.74 -8.51
CA TYR A 14 -11.57 -7.12 -8.40
C TYR A 14 -11.59 -7.83 -9.75
N THR A 15 -12.70 -7.71 -10.50
CA THR A 15 -12.84 -8.32 -11.83
C THR A 15 -11.80 -7.78 -12.82
N ALA A 16 -11.58 -6.46 -12.82
CA ALA A 16 -10.56 -5.82 -13.65
C ALA A 16 -9.14 -6.29 -13.30
N ASN A 17 -8.82 -6.37 -12.01
CA ASN A 17 -7.53 -6.86 -11.54
C ASN A 17 -7.33 -8.36 -11.86
N LEU A 18 -8.38 -9.17 -11.79
CA LEU A 18 -8.34 -10.57 -12.19
C LEU A 18 -8.10 -10.73 -13.71
N ALA A 19 -8.76 -9.91 -14.53
CA ALA A 19 -8.53 -9.87 -15.96
C ALA A 19 -7.08 -9.45 -16.29
N LEU A 20 -6.58 -8.44 -15.60
CA LEU A 20 -5.19 -7.98 -15.72
C LEU A 20 -4.19 -9.08 -15.28
N TYR A 21 -4.47 -9.79 -14.20
CA TYR A 21 -3.70 -10.94 -13.76
C TYR A 21 -3.57 -11.98 -14.88
N HIS A 22 -4.69 -12.40 -15.46
CA HIS A 22 -4.68 -13.38 -16.55
C HIS A 22 -3.97 -12.88 -17.80
N LEU A 23 -4.10 -11.60 -18.14
CA LEU A 23 -3.44 -11.00 -19.28
C LEU A 23 -1.91 -10.98 -19.08
N ILE A 24 -1.44 -10.50 -17.94
CA ILE A 24 -0.01 -10.37 -17.65
C ILE A 24 0.63 -11.74 -17.53
N THR A 25 0.07 -12.66 -16.76
CA THR A 25 0.65 -14.01 -16.58
C THR A 25 0.68 -14.83 -17.86
N LYS A 26 -0.23 -14.54 -18.80
CA LYS A 26 -0.26 -15.19 -20.11
C LYS A 26 0.74 -14.59 -21.11
N SER A 27 1.01 -13.28 -21.00
CA SER A 27 1.82 -12.53 -21.95
C SER A 27 3.30 -12.43 -21.55
N PHE A 28 3.59 -12.53 -20.25
CA PHE A 28 4.93 -12.31 -19.69
C PHE A 28 5.25 -13.40 -18.68
N SER A 29 6.15 -14.32 -19.07
CA SER A 29 6.56 -15.45 -18.23
C SER A 29 7.58 -15.09 -17.14
N ASP A 30 8.16 -13.90 -17.24
CA ASP A 30 9.21 -13.36 -16.35
C ASP A 30 8.68 -12.37 -15.32
N ILE A 31 7.35 -12.17 -15.27
CA ILE A 31 6.69 -11.30 -14.31
C ILE A 31 5.91 -12.15 -13.30
N ASP A 32 6.31 -12.06 -12.03
CA ASP A 32 5.50 -12.54 -10.93
C ASP A 32 4.37 -11.55 -10.65
N PHE A 33 3.14 -12.01 -10.80
CA PHE A 33 1.95 -11.22 -10.52
C PHE A 33 1.20 -11.82 -9.34
N VAL A 34 0.99 -11.03 -8.30
CA VAL A 34 0.22 -11.43 -7.11
C VAL A 34 -1.00 -10.54 -6.97
N LEU A 35 -2.17 -11.15 -6.95
CA LEU A 35 -3.45 -10.48 -6.66
C LEU A 35 -3.89 -10.82 -5.24
N PHE A 36 -3.84 -9.85 -4.34
CA PHE A 36 -4.31 -10.01 -2.98
C PHE A 36 -5.83 -9.88 -2.90
N GLN A 37 -6.48 -10.88 -2.30
CA GLN A 37 -7.92 -10.87 -2.02
C GLN A 37 -8.23 -10.42 -0.59
N THR A 38 -7.20 -10.12 0.18
CA THR A 38 -7.28 -9.68 1.58
C THR A 38 -7.06 -8.19 1.68
N PHE A 39 -7.56 -7.59 2.77
CA PHE A 39 -7.39 -6.16 3.07
C PHE A 39 -5.92 -5.73 3.11
N ILE A 40 -5.06 -6.52 3.73
CA ILE A 40 -3.61 -6.34 3.71
C ILE A 40 -3.01 -7.48 2.88
N GLY A 41 -2.30 -7.13 1.82
CA GLY A 41 -1.42 -8.03 1.10
C GLY A 41 0.01 -7.90 1.59
N HIS A 42 0.84 -8.93 1.40
CA HIS A 42 2.24 -8.84 1.76
C HIS A 42 3.13 -9.54 0.75
N PHE A 43 4.37 -9.06 0.63
CA PHE A 43 5.41 -9.69 -0.17
C PHE A 43 6.79 -9.38 0.41
N TRP A 44 7.74 -10.23 0.04
CA TRP A 44 9.14 -10.02 0.37
C TRP A 44 9.89 -9.45 -0.83
N PHE A 45 10.71 -8.46 -0.54
CA PHE A 45 11.72 -7.99 -1.48
C PHE A 45 13.07 -7.95 -0.76
N LYS A 46 13.99 -8.84 -1.14
CA LYS A 46 15.21 -9.14 -0.37
C LYS A 46 14.86 -9.55 1.06
N ASP A 47 15.41 -8.86 2.06
CA ASP A 47 15.15 -9.04 3.50
C ASP A 47 14.09 -8.06 4.07
N HIS A 48 13.35 -7.39 3.20
CA HIS A 48 12.32 -6.44 3.55
C HIS A 48 10.91 -7.03 3.34
N LEU A 49 10.09 -6.99 4.38
CA LEU A 49 8.68 -7.35 4.33
C LEU A 49 7.83 -6.11 4.04
N TYR A 50 7.12 -6.13 2.93
CA TYR A 50 6.18 -5.10 2.56
C TYR A 50 4.75 -5.55 2.84
N LEU A 51 4.00 -4.73 3.55
CA LEU A 51 2.57 -4.86 3.78
C LEU A 51 1.87 -3.79 2.95
N LEU A 52 0.98 -4.20 2.05
CA LEU A 52 0.25 -3.30 1.16
C LEU A 52 -1.21 -3.25 1.52
N CYS A 53 -1.78 -2.05 1.56
CA CYS A 53 -3.19 -1.87 1.81
C CYS A 53 -3.70 -0.59 1.13
N HIS A 54 -4.98 -0.57 0.74
CA HIS A 54 -5.56 0.67 0.24
C HIS A 54 -5.68 1.74 1.35
N GLY A 55 -6.04 1.35 2.56
CA GLY A 55 -6.15 2.26 3.71
C GLY A 55 -7.58 2.56 4.14
N ASN A 56 -8.57 2.23 3.31
CA ASN A 56 -9.98 2.42 3.62
C ASN A 56 -10.80 1.27 3.03
N ASP A 57 -11.10 0.28 3.84
CA ASP A 57 -11.97 -0.84 3.46
C ASP A 57 -13.11 -0.99 4.47
N ARG A 58 -14.31 -0.59 4.04
CA ARG A 58 -15.51 -0.59 4.88
C ARG A 58 -15.95 -2.00 5.32
N ALA A 59 -15.56 -3.02 4.59
CA ALA A 59 -15.89 -4.41 4.95
C ALA A 59 -15.09 -4.89 6.17
N PHE A 60 -13.85 -4.41 6.34
CA PHE A 60 -12.93 -4.84 7.36
C PHE A 60 -12.62 -3.77 8.41
N MET A 61 -12.92 -2.51 8.12
CA MET A 61 -12.55 -1.38 8.96
C MET A 61 -13.74 -0.52 9.36
N LYS A 62 -13.81 -0.18 10.64
CA LYS A 62 -14.80 0.80 11.14
C LYS A 62 -14.48 2.24 10.74
N ARG A 63 -13.23 2.53 10.42
CA ARG A 63 -12.73 3.84 9.97
C ARG A 63 -11.48 3.65 9.09
N PRO A 64 -11.24 4.59 8.16
CA PRO A 64 -10.03 4.59 7.35
C PRO A 64 -8.77 4.74 8.21
N LEU A 65 -7.64 4.28 7.69
CA LEU A 65 -6.32 4.53 8.24
C LEU A 65 -5.93 5.99 8.01
N LEU A 66 -5.40 6.63 9.04
CA LEU A 66 -4.95 8.02 8.99
C LEU A 66 -3.58 8.14 8.29
N ASN A 67 -3.21 9.36 7.90
CA ASN A 67 -1.87 9.65 7.42
C ASN A 67 -0.81 9.45 8.50
N ASN A 68 -1.11 9.91 9.71
CA ASN A 68 -0.23 9.73 10.85
C ASN A 68 -0.54 8.41 11.56
N LEU A 69 0.51 7.70 11.94
CA LEU A 69 0.42 6.45 12.68
C LEU A 69 -0.08 6.69 14.10
N ASP A 70 -1.32 6.31 14.37
CA ASP A 70 -1.91 6.35 15.71
C ASP A 70 -1.77 5.00 16.44
N GLU A 71 -1.98 5.01 17.76
CA GLU A 71 -1.83 3.82 18.60
C GLU A 71 -2.76 2.68 18.17
N ARG A 72 -3.94 3.01 17.71
CA ARG A 72 -4.89 2.01 17.22
C ARG A 72 -4.40 1.32 15.95
N THR A 73 -3.86 2.06 15.00
CA THR A 73 -3.26 1.53 13.78
C THR A 73 -2.06 0.65 14.09
N LYS A 74 -1.22 1.06 15.07
CA LYS A 74 -0.10 0.23 15.54
C LYS A 74 -0.59 -1.13 16.05
N VAL A 75 -1.59 -1.12 16.95
CA VAL A 75 -2.17 -2.36 17.50
C VAL A 75 -2.73 -3.23 16.39
N MET A 76 -3.51 -2.67 15.47
CA MET A 76 -4.09 -3.41 14.35
C MET A 76 -3.03 -4.08 13.47
N ILE A 77 -1.96 -3.36 13.13
CA ILE A 77 -0.87 -3.92 12.31
C ILE A 77 -0.13 -5.00 13.08
N HIS A 78 0.13 -4.81 14.37
CA HIS A 78 0.74 -5.84 15.22
C HIS A 78 -0.11 -7.10 15.31
N GLU A 79 -1.41 -6.97 15.54
CA GLU A 79 -2.35 -8.11 15.57
C GLU A 79 -2.36 -8.85 14.24
N TRP A 80 -2.33 -8.11 13.13
CA TRP A 80 -2.26 -8.71 11.79
C TRP A 80 -0.94 -9.46 11.56
N LEU A 81 0.21 -8.88 11.96
CA LEU A 81 1.52 -9.53 11.89
C LEU A 81 1.54 -10.83 12.73
N ASN A 82 1.02 -10.77 13.94
CA ASN A 82 0.90 -11.95 14.82
C ASN A 82 0.02 -13.04 14.19
N ALA A 83 -1.13 -12.68 13.65
CA ALA A 83 -2.08 -13.62 13.06
C ALA A 83 -1.55 -14.29 11.78
N ASN A 84 -0.50 -13.74 11.16
CA ASN A 84 0.11 -14.25 9.95
C ASN A 84 1.53 -14.82 10.18
N ASP A 85 1.95 -14.99 11.45
CA ASP A 85 3.30 -15.48 11.83
C ASP A 85 4.45 -14.63 11.25
N LEU A 86 4.23 -13.31 11.13
CA LEU A 86 5.15 -12.35 10.52
C LEU A 86 5.79 -11.41 11.56
N THR A 87 5.87 -11.82 12.81
CA THR A 87 6.53 -11.04 13.88
C THR A 87 8.02 -11.35 13.98
N GLY A 88 8.77 -10.39 14.53
CA GLY A 88 10.22 -10.56 14.78
C GLY A 88 11.11 -10.22 13.59
N TYR A 89 10.56 -9.71 12.48
CA TYR A 89 11.37 -9.20 11.38
C TYR A 89 11.74 -7.72 11.62
N GLU A 90 12.98 -7.36 11.24
CA GLU A 90 13.52 -6.02 11.48
C GLU A 90 13.08 -5.00 10.41
N ASN A 91 12.90 -5.45 9.17
CA ASN A 91 12.62 -4.57 8.02
C ASN A 91 11.17 -4.73 7.55
N VAL A 92 10.22 -4.22 8.32
CA VAL A 92 8.79 -4.28 8.00
C VAL A 92 8.30 -2.90 7.54
N HIS A 93 7.65 -2.85 6.39
CA HIS A 93 7.18 -1.62 5.76
C HIS A 93 5.69 -1.71 5.46
N PHE A 94 4.88 -0.93 6.17
CA PHE A 94 3.46 -0.81 5.90
C PHE A 94 3.21 0.36 4.95
N VAL A 95 2.75 0.06 3.74
CA VAL A 95 2.49 1.03 2.68
C VAL A 95 1.01 1.09 2.37
N LYS A 96 0.43 2.27 2.44
CA LYS A 96 -0.98 2.47 2.11
C LYS A 96 -1.21 3.63 1.15
N GLY A 97 -2.36 3.62 0.48
CA GLY A 97 -2.90 4.70 -0.34
C GLY A 97 -4.02 5.49 0.35
N ASP A 98 -5.11 5.73 -0.36
CA ASP A 98 -6.37 6.38 -0.02
C ASP A 98 -6.31 7.90 0.14
N LEU A 99 -5.39 8.44 0.94
CA LEU A 99 -5.39 9.85 1.33
C LEU A 99 -4.52 10.76 0.46
N HIS A 100 -3.98 10.26 -0.64
CA HIS A 100 -3.25 11.00 -1.67
C HIS A 100 -2.20 11.99 -1.13
N SER A 101 -1.47 11.60 -0.11
CA SER A 101 -0.40 12.42 0.48
C SER A 101 0.80 11.57 0.81
N ASP A 102 2.01 12.07 0.59
CA ASP A 102 3.21 11.36 1.03
C ASP A 102 3.49 11.70 2.49
N THR A 103 3.34 10.73 3.36
CA THR A 103 3.65 10.86 4.78
C THR A 103 4.39 9.61 5.25
N TYR A 104 5.35 9.82 6.12
CA TYR A 104 6.17 8.77 6.69
C TYR A 104 6.18 8.86 8.20
N ASN A 105 5.96 7.75 8.85
CA ASN A 105 6.07 7.57 10.29
C ASN A 105 6.81 6.26 10.54
N SER A 106 7.43 6.11 11.70
CA SER A 106 8.06 4.87 12.10
C SER A 106 7.76 4.55 13.56
N CYS A 107 7.78 3.27 13.88
CA CYS A 107 7.81 2.76 15.24
C CYS A 107 8.86 1.65 15.34
N LEU A 108 9.05 1.07 16.53
CA LEU A 108 10.06 0.03 16.74
C LEU A 108 9.87 -1.23 15.88
N ALA A 109 8.64 -1.50 15.43
CA ALA A 109 8.30 -2.74 14.76
C ALA A 109 8.14 -2.60 13.24
N PHE A 110 7.86 -1.40 12.73
CA PHE A 110 7.64 -1.18 11.30
C PHE A 110 7.67 0.31 10.92
N ASP A 111 7.89 0.56 9.64
CA ASP A 111 7.63 1.83 9.00
C ASP A 111 6.18 1.91 8.53
N TYR A 112 5.61 3.10 8.55
CA TYR A 112 4.27 3.39 8.07
C TYR A 112 4.32 4.53 7.06
N ARG A 113 3.99 4.23 5.81
CA ARG A 113 4.00 5.21 4.73
C ARG A 113 2.65 5.29 4.04
N ASN A 114 2.13 6.50 3.90
CA ASN A 114 1.07 6.79 2.95
C ASN A 114 1.70 7.30 1.66
N VAL A 115 1.24 6.82 0.51
CA VAL A 115 1.81 7.14 -0.80
C VAL A 115 0.89 8.06 -1.59
N LEU A 116 1.49 8.82 -2.50
CA LEU A 116 0.78 9.70 -3.41
C LEU A 116 -0.14 8.92 -4.36
N SER A 117 -1.12 9.61 -4.90
CA SER A 117 -1.88 9.11 -6.05
C SER A 117 -1.00 9.17 -7.30
N LEU A 118 -1.00 8.09 -8.06
CA LEU A 118 -0.33 8.05 -9.37
C LEU A 118 -1.11 8.88 -10.42
N PHE A 119 -2.40 9.06 -10.21
CA PHE A 119 -3.27 9.80 -11.11
C PHE A 119 -3.47 11.21 -10.57
N GLY A 120 -3.45 12.19 -11.48
CA GLY A 120 -3.71 13.59 -11.15
C GLY A 120 -5.05 13.81 -10.45
N ALA A 121 -5.26 15.04 -10.03
CA ALA A 121 -6.45 15.44 -9.30
C ALA A 121 -7.75 15.15 -10.08
N SER A 122 -8.64 14.35 -9.50
CA SER A 122 -10.02 14.25 -9.93
C SER A 122 -10.86 15.34 -9.26
N ASP A 123 -12.06 15.63 -9.79
CA ASP A 123 -12.99 16.56 -9.14
C ASP A 123 -13.30 16.15 -7.71
N TYR A 124 -13.38 14.84 -7.46
CA TYR A 124 -13.55 14.28 -6.11
C TYR A 124 -12.37 14.61 -5.20
N SER A 125 -11.14 14.42 -5.67
CA SER A 125 -9.94 14.72 -4.88
C SER A 125 -9.77 16.22 -4.65
N ASN A 126 -10.06 17.06 -5.64
CA ASN A 126 -10.04 18.51 -5.52
C ASN A 126 -11.01 19.02 -4.45
N PHE A 127 -12.18 18.38 -4.34
CA PHE A 127 -13.21 18.78 -3.39
C PHE A 127 -12.93 18.30 -1.96
N ASN A 128 -12.34 17.12 -1.81
CA ASN A 128 -12.21 16.46 -0.49
C ASN A 128 -10.81 16.57 0.14
N PHE A 129 -9.79 16.91 -0.65
CA PHE A 129 -8.40 16.98 -0.14
C PHE A 129 -7.83 18.37 -0.39
N SER A 130 -7.28 18.98 0.65
CA SER A 130 -6.71 20.33 0.60
C SER A 130 -5.38 20.44 -0.17
N ARG A 131 -4.78 19.33 -0.55
CA ARG A 131 -3.60 19.24 -1.42
C ARG A 131 -3.74 18.05 -2.34
N ASN A 132 -3.74 18.34 -3.64
CA ASN A 132 -3.69 17.33 -4.69
C ASN A 132 -2.26 17.08 -5.13
N ALA A 133 -1.44 16.57 -4.23
CA ALA A 133 -0.14 16.08 -4.62
C ALA A 133 -0.32 14.73 -5.32
N TYR A 134 0.14 14.66 -6.56
CA TYR A 134 0.24 13.41 -7.31
C TYR A 134 1.69 13.14 -7.68
N GLY A 135 2.04 11.89 -7.81
CA GLY A 135 3.41 11.51 -8.06
C GLY A 135 3.69 10.05 -7.81
N ILE A 136 4.95 9.72 -7.75
CA ILE A 136 5.43 8.36 -7.55
C ILE A 136 6.24 8.32 -6.25
N SER A 137 5.84 7.44 -5.35
CA SER A 137 6.66 7.06 -4.20
C SER A 137 7.48 5.83 -4.57
N TYR A 138 8.77 5.84 -4.26
CA TYR A 138 9.68 4.74 -4.61
C TYR A 138 10.62 4.39 -3.47
N ASP A 139 11.10 3.16 -3.50
CA ASP A 139 12.20 2.69 -2.68
C ASP A 139 13.37 2.31 -3.58
N LEU A 140 14.54 2.87 -3.30
CA LEU A 140 15.80 2.55 -3.97
C LEU A 140 16.65 1.67 -3.07
N PHE A 141 17.12 0.54 -3.61
CA PHE A 141 18.00 -0.36 -2.90
C PHE A 141 19.42 -0.35 -3.51
N ILE A 142 20.40 -0.03 -2.67
CA ILE A 142 21.82 -0.16 -3.01
C ILE A 142 22.40 -1.24 -2.09
N GLY A 143 22.62 -2.44 -2.64
CA GLY A 143 22.82 -3.63 -1.80
C GLY A 143 21.57 -3.93 -0.96
N ASN A 144 21.73 -3.98 0.37
CA ASN A 144 20.61 -4.13 1.32
C ASN A 144 20.15 -2.80 1.92
N ASN A 145 20.81 -1.70 1.58
CA ASN A 145 20.41 -0.38 2.08
C ASN A 145 19.23 0.15 1.27
N ARG A 146 18.13 0.47 1.96
CA ARG A 146 16.94 1.08 1.41
C ARG A 146 16.99 2.61 1.57
N THR A 147 16.66 3.31 0.51
CA THR A 147 16.42 4.76 0.52
C THR A 147 15.04 5.04 -0.07
N MET A 148 14.23 5.79 0.64
CA MET A 148 12.90 6.20 0.16
C MET A 148 12.98 7.53 -0.56
N GLY A 149 12.14 7.71 -1.57
CA GLY A 149 11.98 8.98 -2.24
C GLY A 149 10.59 9.15 -2.79
N THR A 150 10.27 10.39 -3.15
CA THR A 150 9.02 10.78 -3.76
C THR A 150 9.30 11.69 -4.93
N PHE A 151 8.61 11.47 -6.02
CA PHE A 151 8.59 12.35 -7.17
C PHE A 151 7.20 12.97 -7.23
N GLU A 152 7.11 14.25 -6.88
CA GLU A 152 5.86 15.02 -6.97
C GLU A 152 5.88 15.85 -8.27
N GLU A 153 4.78 15.85 -9.00
CA GLU A 153 4.52 16.81 -10.05
C GLU A 153 3.66 17.94 -9.43
N LEU A 154 4.17 19.16 -9.52
CA LEU A 154 3.51 20.36 -8.99
C LEU A 154 2.52 20.93 -9.99
#